data_2cf93495e7439a6b615dce5a37cb04c0
#
_entry.id   2cf93495e7439a6b615dce5a37cb04c0
#
_cell.length_a   1.000
_cell.length_b   1.000
_cell.length_c   1.000
_cell.angle_alpha   90.00
_cell.angle_beta   90.00
_cell.angle_gamma   90.00
#
_symmetry.space_group_name_H-M   'P 1'
#
loop_
_entity.id
_entity.type
_entity.pdbx_description
1 polymer ?
#
loop_
_entity_poly.entity_id
_entity_poly.type
_entity_poly.pdbx_seq_one_letter_code
_entity_poly.pdbx_strand_id
1 'polypeptide(L)'
;MAQENEASTGSKVLFDLIQQIAQHGMRDPKTGAVHGTERTVGYVAKINTEGELAGTIDVQEFIEYEHQDDIDAKVGYHEGVFLTAMQNNTGMLIVPKLYSEVVIVMDPATNREYVSLYSHVDIIQLDSHDTVTVGVAEREEFDPDDEEGDDIDELKPTGIATKTEYKKDSITTTVVADKDGKQTVKQELTGEGLKQVIGDDKSSQTMTQDEIVLEHDKAKLTLDSSSATMGMGQSSVVVEDGTTYVGSKSGTDDAVLGQQLASILSELVGYLGQMMTPTMMGPQPPANVLGSFISLKAKIQSFASSHSGFLTKKVQIQK
;
A
#
# COMPACT_ATOMS: atom_id res chain seq x y z
N MET A 1 -3.76 6.05 -81.07
CA MET A 1 -3.47 5.42 -79.79
C MET A 1 -3.64 6.40 -78.61
N ALA A 2 -4.80 7.03 -78.47
CA ALA A 2 -5.07 7.93 -77.35
C ALA A 2 -6.52 7.79 -76.77
N GLN A 3 -7.27 6.81 -77.17
CA GLN A 3 -8.66 6.63 -76.70
C GLN A 3 -8.84 5.49 -75.69
N GLU A 4 -7.83 4.64 -75.49
CA GLU A 4 -7.96 3.53 -74.51
C GLU A 4 -7.68 3.95 -73.05
N ASN A 5 -7.05 5.08 -72.80
CA ASN A 5 -6.71 5.50 -71.42
C ASN A 5 -7.85 6.25 -70.71
N GLU A 6 -8.76 6.91 -71.43
CA GLU A 6 -9.86 7.67 -70.77
C GLU A 6 -10.99 6.78 -70.25
N ALA A 7 -11.27 5.68 -70.93
CA ALA A 7 -12.30 4.71 -70.49
C ALA A 7 -11.86 3.92 -69.27
N SER A 8 -10.56 3.65 -69.15
CA SER A 8 -9.97 2.98 -67.98
C SER A 8 -9.96 3.86 -66.74
N THR A 9 -9.71 5.15 -66.87
CA THR A 9 -9.70 6.12 -65.76
C THR A 9 -11.13 6.35 -65.20
N GLY A 10 -12.11 6.47 -66.08
CA GLY A 10 -13.54 6.64 -65.65
C GLY A 10 -14.08 5.41 -64.96
N SER A 11 -13.75 4.22 -65.40
CA SER A 11 -14.12 2.96 -64.78
C SER A 11 -13.49 2.79 -63.38
N LYS A 12 -12.25 3.20 -63.22
CA LYS A 12 -11.54 3.17 -61.94
C LYS A 12 -12.13 4.13 -60.91
N VAL A 13 -12.42 5.38 -61.37
CA VAL A 13 -13.08 6.37 -60.50
C VAL A 13 -14.47 5.92 -60.10
N LEU A 14 -15.23 5.30 -61.00
CA LEU A 14 -16.55 4.75 -60.68
C LEU A 14 -16.44 3.56 -59.72
N PHE A 15 -15.42 2.70 -59.88
CA PHE A 15 -15.19 1.56 -58.97
C PHE A 15 -14.76 2.07 -57.60
N ASP A 16 -13.86 3.00 -57.50
CA ASP A 16 -13.41 3.63 -56.26
C ASP A 16 -14.57 4.33 -55.54
N LEU A 17 -15.46 5.00 -56.28
CA LEU A 17 -16.65 5.63 -55.73
C LEU A 17 -17.66 4.61 -55.21
N ILE A 18 -17.89 3.52 -55.97
CA ILE A 18 -18.75 2.40 -55.52
C ILE A 18 -18.15 1.71 -54.32
N GLN A 19 -16.82 1.52 -54.27
CA GLN A 19 -16.11 0.95 -53.13
C GLN A 19 -16.18 1.87 -51.90
N GLN A 20 -16.00 3.18 -52.06
CA GLN A 20 -16.22 4.15 -50.99
C GLN A 20 -17.68 4.16 -50.50
N ILE A 21 -18.67 4.10 -51.37
CA ILE A 21 -20.09 4.03 -50.97
C ILE A 21 -20.37 2.71 -50.24
N ALA A 22 -19.80 1.59 -50.71
CA ALA A 22 -19.94 0.28 -50.09
C ALA A 22 -19.22 0.20 -48.72
N GLN A 23 -18.04 0.83 -48.60
CA GLN A 23 -17.27 0.88 -47.38
C GLN A 23 -17.83 1.83 -46.33
N HIS A 24 -18.49 2.93 -46.75
CA HIS A 24 -19.17 3.85 -45.84
C HIS A 24 -20.50 3.33 -45.31
N GLY A 25 -20.84 2.06 -45.56
CA GLY A 25 -22.00 1.37 -45.02
C GLY A 25 -23.28 2.17 -45.14
N MET A 26 -24.32 1.63 -45.74
CA MET A 26 -25.64 2.26 -45.70
C MET A 26 -26.07 2.47 -44.26
N ARG A 27 -26.35 3.71 -43.87
CA ARG A 27 -27.02 3.99 -42.61
C ARG A 27 -28.37 3.27 -42.64
N ASP A 28 -28.65 2.49 -41.60
CA ASP A 28 -29.99 1.93 -41.42
C ASP A 28 -31.01 3.10 -41.43
N PRO A 29 -31.93 3.13 -42.37
CA PRO A 29 -32.86 4.22 -42.49
C PRO A 29 -33.81 4.34 -41.29
N LYS A 30 -33.92 3.33 -40.43
CA LYS A 30 -34.76 3.33 -39.23
C LYS A 30 -33.99 3.72 -37.95
N THR A 31 -32.75 3.35 -37.81
CA THR A 31 -31.96 3.56 -36.58
C THR A 31 -30.87 4.61 -36.74
N GLY A 32 -30.54 5.00 -37.99
CA GLY A 32 -29.41 5.88 -38.27
C GLY A 32 -28.03 5.25 -37.98
N ALA A 33 -28.00 3.99 -37.56
CA ALA A 33 -26.79 3.29 -37.25
C ALA A 33 -25.95 3.07 -38.52
N VAL A 34 -24.67 3.32 -38.44
CA VAL A 34 -23.70 3.05 -39.50
C VAL A 34 -23.27 1.59 -39.38
N HIS A 35 -23.67 0.76 -40.34
CA HIS A 35 -23.19 -0.61 -40.43
C HIS A 35 -21.84 -0.64 -41.13
N GLY A 36 -20.81 -0.98 -40.39
CA GLY A 36 -19.47 -1.24 -40.91
C GLY A 36 -18.41 -0.33 -40.27
N THR A 37 -17.95 -0.68 -39.10
CA THR A 37 -16.65 -0.20 -38.64
C THR A 37 -15.58 -0.94 -39.42
N GLU A 38 -14.81 -0.24 -40.22
CA GLU A 38 -13.65 -0.79 -40.91
C GLU A 38 -12.63 -1.21 -39.84
N ARG A 39 -12.29 -2.49 -39.86
CA ARG A 39 -11.32 -3.06 -38.93
C ARG A 39 -10.06 -3.41 -39.69
N THR A 40 -8.94 -2.86 -39.27
CA THR A 40 -7.65 -3.13 -39.84
C THR A 40 -6.75 -3.80 -38.84
N VAL A 41 -6.01 -4.82 -39.28
CA VAL A 41 -5.05 -5.57 -38.45
C VAL A 41 -3.65 -5.18 -38.90
N GLY A 42 -2.81 -4.86 -37.92
CA GLY A 42 -1.44 -4.46 -38.19
C GLY A 42 -0.56 -4.64 -36.94
N TYR A 43 0.61 -4.07 -36.99
CA TYR A 43 1.52 -4.00 -35.85
C TYR A 43 1.91 -2.58 -35.52
N VAL A 44 2.26 -2.32 -34.25
CA VAL A 44 2.73 -1.03 -33.78
C VAL A 44 4.11 -0.73 -34.39
N ALA A 45 4.15 0.21 -35.32
CA ALA A 45 5.38 0.63 -35.99
C ALA A 45 6.14 1.69 -35.19
N LYS A 46 5.40 2.54 -34.45
CA LYS A 46 5.96 3.62 -33.63
C LYS A 46 5.03 4.01 -32.49
N ILE A 47 5.59 4.43 -31.37
CA ILE A 47 4.86 5.05 -30.26
C ILE A 47 5.26 6.52 -30.22
N ASN A 48 4.27 7.41 -30.33
CA ASN A 48 4.51 8.85 -30.39
C ASN A 48 4.50 9.44 -28.96
N THR A 49 5.68 9.70 -28.41
CA THR A 49 5.84 10.24 -27.05
C THR A 49 5.94 11.76 -27.02
N GLU A 50 6.21 12.41 -28.16
CA GLU A 50 6.44 13.84 -28.28
C GLU A 50 5.80 14.43 -29.55
N GLY A 51 5.64 15.76 -29.59
CA GLY A 51 5.11 16.49 -30.73
C GLY A 51 3.58 16.51 -30.81
N GLU A 52 3.04 16.83 -31.98
CA GLU A 52 1.60 16.98 -32.22
C GLU A 52 0.80 15.66 -32.07
N LEU A 53 1.48 14.55 -32.32
CA LEU A 53 0.90 13.21 -32.21
C LEU A 53 1.18 12.52 -30.88
N ALA A 54 1.71 13.23 -29.88
CA ALA A 54 2.00 12.66 -28.58
C ALA A 54 0.77 11.95 -27.98
N GLY A 55 0.98 10.72 -27.47
CA GLY A 55 -0.10 9.89 -26.92
C GLY A 55 -0.84 9.03 -27.95
N THR A 56 -0.37 8.98 -29.19
CA THR A 56 -0.86 8.10 -30.25
C THR A 56 0.20 7.08 -30.64
N ILE A 57 -0.17 6.16 -31.51
CA ILE A 57 0.78 5.21 -32.14
C ILE A 57 0.63 5.27 -33.65
N ASP A 58 1.68 4.83 -34.34
CA ASP A 58 1.60 4.56 -35.78
C ASP A 58 1.52 3.04 -35.97
N VAL A 59 0.64 2.62 -36.86
CA VAL A 59 0.35 1.21 -37.12
C VAL A 59 0.66 0.90 -38.59
N GLN A 60 1.37 -0.19 -38.83
CA GLN A 60 1.59 -0.73 -40.15
C GLN A 60 0.70 -1.98 -40.35
N GLU A 61 -0.10 -2.00 -41.38
CA GLU A 61 -0.92 -3.15 -41.74
C GLU A 61 -0.08 -4.38 -42.13
N PHE A 62 -0.61 -5.57 -41.88
CA PHE A 62 -0.11 -6.79 -42.48
C PHE A 62 -0.59 -6.87 -43.94
N ILE A 63 0.26 -6.45 -44.85
CA ILE A 63 -0.03 -6.48 -46.28
C ILE A 63 0.81 -7.58 -46.92
N GLU A 64 0.15 -8.52 -47.62
CA GLU A 64 0.84 -9.48 -48.49
C GLU A 64 1.15 -8.77 -49.83
N TYR A 65 2.44 -8.57 -50.10
CA TYR A 65 2.91 -8.02 -51.38
C TYR A 65 3.21 -9.15 -52.35
N GLU A 66 2.55 -9.17 -53.48
CA GLU A 66 2.89 -10.12 -54.57
C GLU A 66 4.23 -9.83 -55.21
N HIS A 67 4.73 -8.56 -55.18
CA HIS A 67 6.01 -8.14 -55.74
C HIS A 67 6.71 -7.15 -54.81
N GLN A 68 7.95 -7.47 -54.41
CA GLN A 68 8.74 -6.75 -53.42
C GLN A 68 9.31 -5.40 -53.90
N ASP A 69 9.22 -5.12 -55.19
CA ASP A 69 9.86 -3.93 -55.85
C ASP A 69 8.94 -2.69 -55.92
N ASP A 70 7.65 -2.79 -55.61
CA ASP A 70 6.68 -1.69 -55.70
C ASP A 70 6.20 -1.15 -54.34
N ILE A 71 7.00 -1.33 -53.30
CA ILE A 71 6.59 -0.91 -51.95
C ILE A 71 6.76 0.61 -51.83
N ASP A 72 5.68 1.35 -52.03
CA ASP A 72 5.56 2.68 -51.46
C ASP A 72 5.49 2.55 -49.95
N ALA A 73 6.50 3.02 -49.21
CA ALA A 73 6.68 2.83 -47.77
C ALA A 73 5.50 3.36 -46.89
N LYS A 74 4.47 3.91 -47.52
CA LYS A 74 3.29 4.45 -46.88
C LYS A 74 1.99 3.65 -47.14
N VAL A 75 2.03 2.60 -47.92
CA VAL A 75 0.84 1.78 -48.15
C VAL A 75 0.50 1.02 -46.85
N GLY A 76 -0.72 1.17 -46.37
CA GLY A 76 -1.18 0.56 -45.11
C GLY A 76 -0.50 1.10 -43.85
N TYR A 77 0.05 2.32 -43.92
CA TYR A 77 0.60 3.00 -42.75
C TYR A 77 -0.38 4.01 -42.19
N HIS A 78 -0.82 3.78 -40.94
CA HIS A 78 -1.76 4.60 -40.20
C HIS A 78 -0.99 5.44 -39.19
N GLU A 79 -0.98 6.74 -39.38
CA GLU A 79 -0.26 7.70 -38.55
C GLU A 79 -1.18 8.30 -37.51
N GLY A 80 -0.78 8.31 -36.24
CA GLY A 80 -1.51 9.00 -35.19
C GLY A 80 -2.79 8.29 -34.73
N VAL A 81 -2.79 6.95 -34.70
CA VAL A 81 -3.89 6.13 -34.18
C VAL A 81 -4.06 6.38 -32.70
N PHE A 82 -5.25 6.72 -32.27
CA PHE A 82 -5.56 7.01 -30.87
C PHE A 82 -5.56 5.73 -30.03
N LEU A 83 -5.04 5.86 -28.81
CA LEU A 83 -5.16 4.85 -27.78
C LEU A 83 -6.57 4.89 -27.15
N THR A 84 -6.81 4.05 -26.14
CA THR A 84 -8.14 3.92 -25.51
C THR A 84 -8.67 5.19 -24.85
N ALA A 85 -7.79 6.11 -24.41
CA ALA A 85 -8.21 7.38 -23.84
C ALA A 85 -8.34 8.47 -24.93
N MET A 86 -9.44 9.20 -24.92
CA MET A 86 -9.63 10.35 -25.82
C MET A 86 -8.80 11.58 -25.40
N GLN A 87 -8.33 11.61 -24.16
CA GLN A 87 -7.48 12.68 -23.60
C GLN A 87 -6.32 12.05 -22.84
N ASN A 88 -5.12 12.58 -23.03
CA ASN A 88 -3.89 11.99 -22.47
C ASN A 88 -3.71 12.20 -20.96
N ASN A 89 -4.57 12.94 -20.30
CA ASN A 89 -4.46 13.32 -18.90
C ASN A 89 -5.57 12.77 -18.00
N THR A 90 -6.50 11.99 -18.54
CA THR A 90 -7.56 11.35 -17.76
C THR A 90 -8.08 10.09 -18.40
N GLY A 91 -8.56 9.15 -17.59
CA GLY A 91 -9.17 7.91 -18.03
C GLY A 91 -8.20 6.74 -18.07
N MET A 92 -8.54 5.73 -18.86
CA MET A 92 -7.73 4.53 -19.02
C MET A 92 -6.92 4.61 -20.31
N LEU A 93 -5.61 4.65 -20.18
CA LEU A 93 -4.68 4.61 -21.30
C LEU A 93 -3.98 3.26 -21.32
N ILE A 94 -4.04 2.58 -22.47
CA ILE A 94 -3.32 1.32 -22.71
C ILE A 94 -2.37 1.54 -23.86
N VAL A 95 -1.07 1.43 -23.59
CA VAL A 95 -0.03 1.57 -24.59
C VAL A 95 0.44 0.18 -25.02
N PRO A 96 0.17 -0.24 -26.26
CA PRO A 96 0.67 -1.50 -26.78
C PRO A 96 2.20 -1.48 -26.88
N LYS A 97 2.79 -2.67 -26.80
CA LYS A 97 4.23 -2.83 -27.01
C LYS A 97 4.61 -2.58 -28.47
N LEU A 98 5.77 -1.97 -28.73
CA LEU A 98 6.32 -1.82 -30.07
C LEU A 98 6.41 -3.18 -30.76
N TYR A 99 6.00 -3.25 -32.03
CA TYR A 99 5.87 -4.46 -32.85
C TYR A 99 4.83 -5.47 -32.38
N SER A 100 3.98 -5.13 -31.42
CA SER A 100 2.83 -5.99 -31.08
C SER A 100 1.72 -5.85 -32.13
N GLU A 101 0.96 -6.93 -32.30
CA GLU A 101 -0.23 -6.92 -33.17
C GLU A 101 -1.32 -6.08 -32.53
N VAL A 102 -1.99 -5.28 -33.34
CA VAL A 102 -3.12 -4.44 -32.96
C VAL A 102 -4.22 -4.51 -34.00
N VAL A 103 -5.43 -4.33 -33.53
CA VAL A 103 -6.61 -4.08 -34.39
C VAL A 103 -7.02 -2.64 -34.20
N ILE A 104 -7.06 -1.89 -35.28
CA ILE A 104 -7.56 -0.53 -35.29
C ILE A 104 -8.96 -0.48 -35.89
N VAL A 105 -9.73 0.48 -35.41
CA VAL A 105 -11.11 0.71 -35.84
C VAL A 105 -11.29 2.18 -36.15
N MET A 106 -11.86 2.48 -37.32
CA MET A 106 -12.20 3.84 -37.70
C MET A 106 -13.57 4.21 -37.15
N ASP A 107 -13.66 5.36 -36.49
CA ASP A 107 -14.94 6.00 -36.16
C ASP A 107 -15.42 6.81 -37.37
N PRO A 108 -16.48 6.41 -38.04
CA PRO A 108 -16.95 7.06 -39.23
C PRO A 108 -17.52 8.48 -38.99
N ALA A 109 -17.86 8.82 -37.74
CA ALA A 109 -18.39 10.15 -37.40
C ALA A 109 -17.25 11.18 -37.27
N THR A 110 -16.09 10.79 -36.76
CA THR A 110 -14.97 11.69 -36.53
C THR A 110 -13.81 11.47 -37.51
N ASN A 111 -13.86 10.40 -38.31
CA ASN A 111 -12.78 9.93 -39.16
C ASN A 111 -11.46 9.72 -38.39
N ARG A 112 -11.57 9.27 -37.14
CA ARG A 112 -10.42 8.97 -36.28
C ARG A 112 -10.27 7.47 -36.13
N GLU A 113 -9.04 7.03 -36.06
CA GLU A 113 -8.68 5.64 -35.84
C GLU A 113 -8.31 5.41 -34.38
N TYR A 114 -8.79 4.30 -33.81
CA TYR A 114 -8.60 3.91 -32.43
C TYR A 114 -8.10 2.47 -32.35
N VAL A 115 -7.22 2.20 -31.39
CA VAL A 115 -6.84 0.82 -31.07
C VAL A 115 -7.99 0.15 -30.35
N SER A 116 -8.47 -0.97 -30.92
CA SER A 116 -9.55 -1.78 -30.36
C SER A 116 -9.06 -3.02 -29.62
N LEU A 117 -8.06 -3.71 -30.18
CA LEU A 117 -7.44 -4.89 -29.58
C LEU A 117 -5.91 -4.80 -29.72
N TYR A 118 -5.23 -5.46 -28.82
CA TYR A 118 -3.75 -5.52 -28.79
C TYR A 118 -3.30 -6.89 -28.25
N SER A 119 -2.19 -7.43 -28.78
CA SER A 119 -1.64 -8.70 -28.34
C SER A 119 -0.74 -8.56 -27.10
N HIS A 120 0.00 -7.46 -26.97
CA HIS A 120 0.90 -7.21 -25.86
C HIS A 120 0.82 -5.74 -25.43
N VAL A 121 0.92 -5.52 -24.11
CA VAL A 121 0.82 -4.21 -23.49
C VAL A 121 2.14 -3.86 -22.81
N ASP A 122 2.58 -2.63 -22.96
CA ASP A 122 3.76 -2.08 -22.29
C ASP A 122 3.35 -1.27 -21.05
N ILE A 123 2.32 -0.44 -21.16
CA ILE A 123 1.86 0.44 -20.09
C ILE A 123 0.33 0.37 -19.98
N ILE A 124 -0.16 0.25 -18.75
CA ILE A 124 -1.55 0.52 -18.39
C ILE A 124 -1.54 1.67 -17.40
N GLN A 125 -2.19 2.77 -17.76
CA GLN A 125 -2.30 3.97 -16.95
C GLN A 125 -3.77 4.27 -16.67
N LEU A 126 -4.09 4.50 -15.39
CA LEU A 126 -5.40 4.90 -14.93
C LEU A 126 -5.28 6.25 -14.25
N ASP A 127 -5.82 7.29 -14.86
CA ASP A 127 -5.84 8.64 -14.31
C ASP A 127 -7.26 9.09 -14.04
N SER A 128 -7.48 9.65 -12.86
CA SER A 128 -8.75 10.22 -12.45
C SER A 128 -8.52 11.56 -11.76
N HIS A 129 -9.50 12.46 -11.88
CA HIS A 129 -9.42 13.76 -11.21
C HIS A 129 -9.62 13.68 -9.70
N ASP A 130 -10.26 12.61 -9.21
CA ASP A 130 -10.63 12.49 -7.79
C ASP A 130 -10.17 11.16 -7.20
N THR A 131 -10.75 10.06 -7.62
CA THR A 131 -10.52 8.75 -7.00
C THR A 131 -10.42 7.65 -8.06
N VAL A 132 -9.46 6.74 -7.88
CA VAL A 132 -9.41 5.45 -8.58
C VAL A 132 -9.62 4.35 -7.54
N THR A 133 -10.62 3.49 -7.77
CA THR A 133 -10.89 2.34 -6.92
C THR A 133 -10.66 1.06 -7.70
N VAL A 134 -9.86 0.16 -7.14
CA VAL A 134 -9.62 -1.18 -7.68
C VAL A 134 -9.96 -2.19 -6.60
N GLY A 135 -10.78 -3.18 -6.92
CA GLY A 135 -11.17 -4.17 -5.91
C GLY A 135 -11.98 -5.32 -6.47
N VAL A 136 -12.19 -6.30 -5.59
CA VAL A 136 -13.05 -7.46 -5.81
C VAL A 136 -14.04 -7.52 -4.66
N ALA A 137 -15.33 -7.68 -4.96
CA ALA A 137 -16.38 -7.86 -3.99
C ALA A 137 -17.12 -9.15 -4.28
N GLU A 138 -17.42 -9.90 -3.23
CA GLU A 138 -18.30 -11.06 -3.31
C GLU A 138 -19.75 -10.62 -3.45
N ARG A 139 -20.49 -11.29 -4.30
CA ARG A 139 -21.93 -11.14 -4.44
C ARG A 139 -22.62 -12.43 -4.02
N GLU A 140 -23.92 -12.35 -3.77
CA GLU A 140 -24.77 -13.54 -3.53
C GLU A 140 -24.61 -14.51 -4.71
N GLU A 141 -24.72 -15.81 -4.42
CA GLU A 141 -24.68 -16.83 -5.46
C GLU A 141 -25.94 -16.73 -6.31
N PHE A 142 -25.74 -16.80 -7.62
CA PHE A 142 -26.85 -16.87 -8.58
C PHE A 142 -27.52 -18.26 -8.47
N ASP A 143 -28.81 -18.28 -8.14
CA ASP A 143 -29.63 -19.48 -8.16
C ASP A 143 -30.43 -19.52 -9.47
N PRO A 144 -30.07 -20.39 -10.43
CA PRO A 144 -30.78 -20.50 -11.69
C PRO A 144 -32.19 -21.11 -11.56
N ASP A 145 -32.48 -21.74 -10.42
CA ASP A 145 -33.79 -22.38 -10.14
C ASP A 145 -34.74 -21.46 -9.38
N ASP A 146 -34.35 -20.23 -9.05
CA ASP A 146 -35.23 -19.25 -8.45
C ASP A 146 -36.19 -18.69 -9.52
N GLU A 147 -37.50 -19.03 -9.37
CA GLU A 147 -38.53 -18.64 -10.34
C GLU A 147 -38.78 -17.12 -10.36
N GLU A 148 -38.36 -16.36 -9.38
CA GLU A 148 -38.41 -14.89 -9.34
C GLU A 148 -37.19 -14.26 -10.02
N GLY A 149 -36.21 -15.10 -10.42
CA GLY A 149 -35.11 -14.81 -11.32
C GLY A 149 -34.42 -13.48 -11.08
N ASP A 150 -33.62 -13.39 -10.04
CA ASP A 150 -32.69 -12.26 -9.91
C ASP A 150 -31.81 -12.20 -11.17
N ASP A 151 -31.83 -11.08 -11.84
CA ASP A 151 -30.88 -10.83 -12.92
C ASP A 151 -29.47 -10.85 -12.31
N ILE A 152 -28.51 -11.45 -13.00
CA ILE A 152 -27.10 -11.51 -12.54
C ILE A 152 -26.59 -10.12 -12.14
N ASP A 153 -27.13 -9.06 -12.76
CA ASP A 153 -26.78 -7.68 -12.44
C ASP A 153 -27.40 -7.16 -11.14
N GLU A 154 -28.41 -7.86 -10.57
CA GLU A 154 -29.09 -7.48 -9.33
C GLU A 154 -28.56 -8.20 -8.09
N LEU A 155 -27.60 -9.15 -8.22
CA LEU A 155 -27.02 -9.85 -7.10
C LEU A 155 -26.41 -8.89 -6.07
N LYS A 156 -26.89 -8.97 -4.84
CA LYS A 156 -26.48 -8.07 -3.76
C LYS A 156 -25.07 -8.39 -3.28
N PRO A 157 -24.27 -7.38 -2.92
CA PRO A 157 -22.97 -7.62 -2.31
C PRO A 157 -23.15 -8.27 -0.92
N THR A 158 -22.37 -9.31 -0.63
CA THR A 158 -22.37 -10.00 0.68
C THR A 158 -21.69 -9.21 1.79
N GLY A 159 -20.97 -8.14 1.47
CA GLY A 159 -20.13 -7.39 2.38
C GLY A 159 -18.66 -7.81 2.39
N ILE A 160 -18.35 -9.01 1.87
CA ILE A 160 -16.97 -9.48 1.71
C ILE A 160 -16.34 -8.79 0.51
N ALA A 161 -15.25 -8.09 0.73
CA ALA A 161 -14.59 -7.34 -0.34
C ALA A 161 -13.13 -7.04 -0.01
N THR A 162 -12.33 -6.93 -1.07
CA THR A 162 -11.01 -6.32 -1.00
C THR A 162 -10.96 -5.18 -1.99
N LYS A 163 -10.63 -3.97 -1.52
CA LYS A 163 -10.53 -2.79 -2.39
C LYS A 163 -9.36 -1.91 -2.01
N THR A 164 -8.78 -1.26 -3.00
CA THR A 164 -7.80 -0.18 -2.83
C THR A 164 -8.32 1.08 -3.50
N GLU A 165 -8.37 2.15 -2.75
CA GLU A 165 -8.72 3.48 -3.23
C GLU A 165 -7.46 4.34 -3.29
N TYR A 166 -7.21 4.93 -4.45
CA TYR A 166 -6.17 5.91 -4.70
C TYR A 166 -6.83 7.29 -4.75
N LYS A 167 -6.45 8.17 -3.85
CA LYS A 167 -6.87 9.57 -3.80
C LYS A 167 -5.66 10.47 -3.95
N LYS A 168 -5.88 11.74 -4.15
CA LYS A 168 -4.82 12.74 -4.33
C LYS A 168 -3.80 12.76 -3.18
N ASP A 169 -4.23 12.50 -1.97
CA ASP A 169 -3.46 12.64 -0.72
C ASP A 169 -3.34 11.33 0.07
N SER A 170 -3.98 10.25 -0.39
CA SER A 170 -4.00 8.99 0.36
C SER A 170 -4.19 7.77 -0.53
N ILE A 171 -3.67 6.63 -0.04
CA ILE A 171 -3.96 5.30 -0.55
C ILE A 171 -4.59 4.51 0.60
N THR A 172 -5.81 4.01 0.40
CA THR A 172 -6.52 3.22 1.40
C THR A 172 -6.79 1.82 0.85
N THR A 173 -6.27 0.79 1.51
CA THR A 173 -6.61 -0.60 1.23
C THR A 173 -7.50 -1.14 2.34
N THR A 174 -8.62 -1.73 1.97
CA THR A 174 -9.57 -2.34 2.90
C THR A 174 -9.82 -3.77 2.49
N VAL A 175 -9.72 -4.69 3.45
CA VAL A 175 -10.08 -6.11 3.31
C VAL A 175 -11.15 -6.41 4.33
N VAL A 176 -12.32 -6.83 3.88
CA VAL A 176 -13.42 -7.30 4.72
C VAL A 176 -13.58 -8.78 4.45
N ALA A 177 -13.28 -9.63 5.44
CA ALA A 177 -13.24 -11.08 5.28
C ALA A 177 -14.49 -11.80 5.81
N ASP A 178 -15.41 -11.08 6.44
CA ASP A 178 -16.67 -11.62 6.93
C ASP A 178 -17.86 -10.69 6.65
N LYS A 179 -19.06 -11.28 6.59
CA LYS A 179 -20.32 -10.52 6.33
C LYS A 179 -20.65 -9.50 7.41
N ASP A 180 -20.18 -9.72 8.64
CA ASP A 180 -20.42 -8.86 9.79
C ASP A 180 -19.39 -7.71 9.90
N GLY A 181 -18.36 -7.70 9.04
CA GLY A 181 -17.30 -6.70 9.02
C GLY A 181 -16.33 -6.77 10.21
N LYS A 182 -16.41 -7.82 11.07
CA LYS A 182 -15.54 -7.98 12.25
C LYS A 182 -14.11 -8.34 11.89
N GLN A 183 -13.92 -9.06 10.76
CA GLN A 183 -12.61 -9.40 10.22
C GLN A 183 -12.23 -8.39 9.14
N THR A 184 -12.03 -7.16 9.55
CA THR A 184 -11.63 -6.08 8.64
C THR A 184 -10.18 -5.69 8.88
N VAL A 185 -9.43 -5.55 7.80
CA VAL A 185 -8.09 -4.95 7.82
C VAL A 185 -8.15 -3.69 6.97
N LYS A 186 -7.79 -2.56 7.56
CA LYS A 186 -7.66 -1.28 6.85
C LYS A 186 -6.22 -0.80 6.94
N GLN A 187 -5.65 -0.46 5.80
CA GLN A 187 -4.36 0.19 5.69
C GLN A 187 -4.54 1.53 4.98
N GLU A 188 -3.95 2.57 5.53
CA GLU A 188 -4.01 3.92 4.99
C GLU A 188 -2.59 4.51 4.94
N LEU A 189 -2.18 4.93 3.77
CA LEU A 189 -0.92 5.62 3.52
C LEU A 189 -1.24 7.06 3.12
N THR A 190 -0.66 8.00 3.85
CA THR A 190 -0.79 9.45 3.59
C THR A 190 0.58 10.11 3.55
N GLY A 191 0.64 11.41 3.26
CA GLY A 191 1.87 12.18 3.38
C GLY A 191 2.42 12.27 4.81
N GLU A 192 1.61 11.98 5.83
CA GLU A 192 1.99 12.00 7.24
C GLU A 192 2.53 10.64 7.73
N GLY A 193 2.20 9.55 7.06
CA GLY A 193 2.67 8.23 7.43
C GLY A 193 1.75 7.09 7.02
N LEU A 194 1.95 5.94 7.67
CA LEU A 194 1.21 4.70 7.48
C LEU A 194 0.39 4.39 8.73
N LYS A 195 -0.89 4.08 8.55
CA LYS A 195 -1.76 3.53 9.59
C LYS A 195 -2.36 2.20 9.14
N GLN A 196 -2.29 1.20 9.98
CA GLN A 196 -2.95 -0.09 9.77
C GLN A 196 -3.83 -0.42 10.98
N VAL A 197 -5.04 -0.90 10.73
CA VAL A 197 -6.02 -1.28 11.75
C VAL A 197 -6.55 -2.68 11.43
N ILE A 198 -6.68 -3.52 12.44
CA ILE A 198 -7.17 -4.90 12.32
C ILE A 198 -8.34 -5.09 13.29
N GLY A 199 -9.44 -5.60 12.77
CA GLY A 199 -10.68 -5.80 13.54
C GLY A 199 -11.32 -4.47 13.94
N ASP A 200 -12.13 -4.52 15.00
CA ASP A 200 -12.88 -3.37 15.54
C ASP A 200 -11.95 -2.38 16.28
N ASP A 201 -10.93 -1.85 15.63
CA ASP A 201 -9.91 -0.93 16.17
C ASP A 201 -9.09 -1.47 17.37
N LYS A 202 -9.13 -2.79 17.62
CA LYS A 202 -8.42 -3.41 18.75
C LYS A 202 -6.93 -3.54 18.55
N SER A 203 -6.51 -3.64 17.29
CA SER A 203 -5.10 -3.73 16.92
C SER A 203 -4.78 -2.66 15.89
N SER A 204 -3.78 -1.85 16.18
CA SER A 204 -3.32 -0.84 15.24
C SER A 204 -1.80 -0.73 15.19
N GLN A 205 -1.33 -0.32 14.02
CA GLN A 205 0.04 0.11 13.79
C GLN A 205 0.00 1.49 13.14
N THR A 206 0.75 2.43 13.70
CA THR A 206 0.93 3.76 13.14
C THR A 206 2.42 4.04 12.99
N MET A 207 2.84 4.52 11.84
CA MET A 207 4.21 4.92 11.56
C MET A 207 4.18 6.33 10.97
N THR A 208 4.80 7.26 11.64
CA THR A 208 4.97 8.63 11.19
C THR A 208 6.46 8.98 11.10
N GLN A 209 6.78 10.21 10.73
CA GLN A 209 8.16 10.69 10.77
C GLN A 209 8.72 10.71 12.20
N ASP A 210 7.88 10.93 13.21
CA ASP A 210 8.30 11.18 14.58
C ASP A 210 8.24 9.94 15.46
N GLU A 211 7.31 9.01 15.17
CA GLU A 211 7.12 7.83 16.02
C GLU A 211 6.58 6.60 15.28
N ILE A 212 6.79 5.44 15.88
CA ILE A 212 6.15 4.15 15.55
C ILE A 212 5.36 3.70 16.75
N VAL A 213 4.07 3.43 16.55
CA VAL A 213 3.15 2.97 17.58
C VAL A 213 2.51 1.66 17.16
N LEU A 214 2.58 0.65 18.03
CA LEU A 214 1.84 -0.61 17.91
C LEU A 214 0.91 -0.72 19.11
N GLU A 215 -0.37 -0.95 18.86
CA GLU A 215 -1.39 -1.09 19.91
C GLU A 215 -2.20 -2.37 19.73
N HIS A 216 -2.49 -3.04 20.83
CA HIS A 216 -3.45 -4.14 20.90
C HIS A 216 -4.13 -4.13 22.25
N ASP A 217 -5.44 -3.82 22.29
CA ASP A 217 -6.21 -3.63 23.50
C ASP A 217 -5.53 -2.61 24.45
N LYS A 218 -4.98 -3.14 25.56
CA LYS A 218 -4.28 -2.37 26.60
C LYS A 218 -2.76 -2.35 26.42
N ALA A 219 -2.24 -3.12 25.48
CA ALA A 219 -0.82 -3.18 25.19
C ALA A 219 -0.43 -2.13 24.16
N LYS A 220 0.65 -1.40 24.43
CA LYS A 220 1.17 -0.38 23.54
C LYS A 220 2.68 -0.43 23.49
N LEU A 221 3.25 -0.40 22.28
CA LEU A 221 4.67 -0.16 22.03
C LEU A 221 4.80 1.16 21.28
N THR A 222 5.59 2.07 21.81
CA THR A 222 5.92 3.33 21.17
C THR A 222 7.44 3.45 21.02
N LEU A 223 7.88 3.79 19.83
CA LEU A 223 9.28 4.09 19.52
C LEU A 223 9.33 5.51 18.96
N ASP A 224 10.04 6.38 19.61
CA ASP A 224 10.31 7.74 19.15
C ASP A 224 11.82 8.02 19.09
N SER A 225 12.21 9.24 18.72
CA SER A 225 13.62 9.62 18.59
C SER A 225 14.39 9.61 19.92
N SER A 226 13.72 9.56 21.06
CA SER A 226 14.31 9.69 22.40
C SER A 226 14.08 8.46 23.27
N SER A 227 13.06 7.65 22.98
CA SER A 227 12.65 6.55 23.85
C SER A 227 12.03 5.37 23.11
N ALA A 228 12.09 4.22 23.78
CA ALA A 228 11.28 3.04 23.46
C ALA A 228 10.42 2.72 24.67
N THR A 229 9.11 2.79 24.53
CA THR A 229 8.13 2.53 25.59
C THR A 229 7.31 1.32 25.27
N MET A 230 7.27 0.34 26.16
CA MET A 230 6.34 -0.80 26.12
C MET A 230 5.45 -0.75 27.35
N GLY A 231 4.15 -0.65 27.14
CA GLY A 231 3.15 -0.54 28.20
C GLY A 231 2.07 -1.60 28.11
N MET A 232 1.50 -1.97 29.27
CA MET A 232 0.30 -2.80 29.39
C MET A 232 -0.54 -2.31 30.57
N GLY A 233 -1.63 -1.62 30.25
CA GLY A 233 -2.47 -0.97 31.26
C GLY A 233 -1.71 0.11 32.04
N GLN A 234 -1.49 -0.13 33.34
CA GLN A 234 -0.74 0.81 34.18
C GLN A 234 0.75 0.50 34.30
N SER A 235 1.20 -0.60 33.75
CA SER A 235 2.60 -1.04 33.80
C SER A 235 3.33 -0.67 32.53
N SER A 236 4.55 -0.19 32.62
CA SER A 236 5.38 0.14 31.46
C SER A 236 6.87 -0.16 31.67
N VAL A 237 7.57 -0.37 30.56
CA VAL A 237 9.02 -0.36 30.49
C VAL A 237 9.39 0.75 29.52
N VAL A 238 10.25 1.66 29.96
CA VAL A 238 10.73 2.77 29.14
C VAL A 238 12.25 2.68 29.05
N VAL A 239 12.79 2.71 27.84
CA VAL A 239 14.23 2.76 27.57
C VAL A 239 14.55 4.13 26.99
N GLU A 240 15.41 4.87 27.64
CA GLU A 240 15.92 6.17 27.21
C GLU A 240 17.44 6.18 27.37
N ASP A 241 18.11 7.01 26.59
CA ASP A 241 19.57 7.27 26.61
C ASP A 241 20.35 6.65 27.79
N GLY A 242 20.57 5.34 27.71
CA GLY A 242 21.33 4.56 28.71
C GLY A 242 20.58 4.23 30.00
N THR A 243 19.29 4.52 30.12
CA THR A 243 18.47 4.23 31.31
C THR A 243 17.23 3.42 30.93
N THR A 244 16.91 2.41 31.75
CA THR A 244 15.66 1.65 31.61
C THR A 244 14.82 1.85 32.85
N TYR A 245 13.58 2.28 32.66
CA TYR A 245 12.56 2.41 33.71
C TYR A 245 11.60 1.25 33.61
N VAL A 246 11.30 0.61 34.73
CA VAL A 246 10.26 -0.43 34.81
C VAL A 246 9.18 0.07 35.77
N GLY A 247 7.98 0.29 35.24
CA GLY A 247 6.88 0.91 35.94
C GLY A 247 6.64 2.34 35.48
N SER A 248 6.97 3.35 36.28
CA SER A 248 6.79 4.77 35.95
C SER A 248 8.05 5.56 36.19
N LYS A 249 8.27 6.62 35.38
CA LYS A 249 9.41 7.55 35.60
C LYS A 249 9.34 8.31 36.92
N SER A 250 8.14 8.53 37.47
CA SER A 250 7.92 9.40 38.63
C SER A 250 7.94 8.67 39.99
N GLY A 251 7.85 7.38 39.99
CA GLY A 251 7.83 6.56 41.22
C GLY A 251 8.87 5.45 41.12
N THR A 252 10.13 5.79 41.31
CA THR A 252 11.23 4.87 41.05
C THR A 252 11.80 4.31 42.34
N ASP A 253 11.82 2.96 42.42
CA ASP A 253 12.75 2.23 43.25
C ASP A 253 13.82 1.60 42.35
N ASP A 254 14.97 1.34 42.93
CA ASP A 254 16.02 0.59 42.25
C ASP A 254 15.59 -0.85 41.98
N ALA A 255 16.11 -1.46 40.92
CA ALA A 255 15.64 -2.72 40.34
C ALA A 255 15.56 -3.93 41.30
N VAL A 256 16.14 -3.88 42.45
CA VAL A 256 16.17 -4.98 43.45
C VAL A 256 15.60 -4.50 44.78
N LEU A 257 14.69 -3.50 44.76
CA LEU A 257 14.25 -2.88 46.00
C LEU A 257 15.45 -2.43 46.83
N GLY A 258 16.48 -1.90 46.19
CA GLY A 258 17.82 -1.73 46.74
C GLY A 258 17.85 -0.89 48.00
N GLN A 259 17.08 0.19 48.04
CA GLN A 259 17.04 1.03 49.25
C GLN A 259 16.39 0.33 50.43
N GLN A 260 15.29 -0.43 50.18
CA GLN A 260 14.63 -1.17 51.24
C GLN A 260 15.46 -2.33 51.73
N LEU A 261 16.06 -3.09 50.82
CA LEU A 261 17.00 -4.17 51.18
C LEU A 261 18.20 -3.64 51.95
N ALA A 262 18.78 -2.54 51.49
CA ALA A 262 19.90 -1.90 52.20
C ALA A 262 19.51 -1.41 53.61
N SER A 263 18.29 -0.85 53.75
CA SER A 263 17.74 -0.46 55.06
C SER A 263 17.59 -1.65 55.99
N ILE A 264 16.94 -2.73 55.53
CA ILE A 264 16.74 -3.96 56.29
C ILE A 264 18.07 -4.56 56.69
N LEU A 265 19.05 -4.67 55.76
CA LEU A 265 20.39 -5.17 56.04
C LEU A 265 21.14 -4.27 57.03
N SER A 266 20.99 -2.96 56.93
CA SER A 266 21.60 -2.00 57.88
C SER A 266 21.03 -2.13 59.26
N GLU A 267 19.71 -2.31 59.40
CA GLU A 267 19.06 -2.58 60.68
C GLU A 267 19.49 -3.92 61.29
N LEU A 268 19.51 -5.01 60.49
CA LEU A 268 19.95 -6.31 60.92
C LEU A 268 21.36 -6.25 61.49
N VAL A 269 22.29 -5.62 60.74
CA VAL A 269 23.68 -5.44 61.22
C VAL A 269 23.72 -4.57 62.48
N GLY A 270 22.82 -3.56 62.57
CA GLY A 270 22.67 -2.75 63.80
C GLY A 270 22.27 -3.58 65.02
N TYR A 271 21.27 -4.48 64.86
CA TYR A 271 20.85 -5.38 65.92
C TYR A 271 21.95 -6.38 66.31
N LEU A 272 22.66 -6.98 65.33
CA LEU A 272 23.75 -7.88 65.57
C LEU A 272 24.91 -7.17 66.31
N GLY A 273 25.17 -5.88 66.02
CA GLY A 273 26.15 -5.06 66.74
C GLY A 273 25.78 -4.71 68.16
N GLN A 274 24.53 -4.85 68.56
CA GLN A 274 24.01 -4.64 69.92
C GLN A 274 23.99 -5.93 70.78
N MET A 275 24.28 -7.09 70.14
CA MET A 275 24.33 -8.35 70.91
C MET A 275 25.43 -8.27 71.99
N MET A 276 25.03 -8.61 73.18
CA MET A 276 25.91 -8.66 74.36
C MET A 276 26.27 -10.11 74.69
N THR A 277 27.52 -10.36 75.00
CA THR A 277 27.94 -11.66 75.51
C THR A 277 28.16 -11.55 77.03
N PRO A 278 27.57 -12.46 77.80
CA PRO A 278 27.79 -12.47 79.25
C PRO A 278 29.26 -12.81 79.53
N THR A 279 29.94 -11.97 80.31
CA THR A 279 31.28 -12.18 80.75
C THR A 279 31.36 -12.06 82.25
N MET A 280 32.45 -12.46 82.87
CA MET A 280 32.65 -12.31 84.32
C MET A 280 32.64 -10.84 84.79
N MET A 281 32.80 -9.91 83.90
CA MET A 281 32.76 -8.46 84.17
C MET A 281 31.37 -7.82 83.78
N GLY A 282 30.39 -8.64 83.50
CA GLY A 282 29.08 -8.19 83.01
C GLY A 282 28.91 -8.32 81.51
N PRO A 283 27.67 -8.03 80.95
CA PRO A 283 27.42 -8.07 79.54
C PRO A 283 28.34 -7.13 78.74
N GLN A 284 29.08 -7.68 77.80
CA GLN A 284 29.99 -6.93 76.95
C GLN A 284 29.69 -7.21 75.48
N PRO A 285 29.85 -6.24 74.60
CA PRO A 285 29.76 -6.48 73.16
C PRO A 285 30.95 -7.40 72.76
N PRO A 286 30.77 -8.31 71.78
CA PRO A 286 31.86 -9.19 71.31
C PRO A 286 32.97 -8.35 70.68
N ALA A 287 34.08 -8.17 71.43
CA ALA A 287 35.09 -7.19 71.11
C ALA A 287 35.80 -7.44 69.76
N ASN A 288 35.85 -8.69 69.33
CA ASN A 288 36.46 -9.08 68.03
C ASN A 288 35.59 -8.93 66.84
N VAL A 289 34.29 -8.69 66.97
CA VAL A 289 33.34 -8.59 65.84
C VAL A 289 32.63 -7.22 65.75
N LEU A 290 32.64 -6.41 66.81
CA LEU A 290 31.99 -5.10 66.82
C LEU A 290 32.51 -4.16 65.72
N GLY A 291 33.82 -4.11 65.54
CA GLY A 291 34.44 -3.32 64.50
C GLY A 291 34.03 -3.75 63.07
N SER A 292 33.89 -5.09 62.91
CA SER A 292 33.43 -5.63 61.61
C SER A 292 31.95 -5.29 61.34
N PHE A 293 31.08 -5.31 62.35
CA PHE A 293 29.69 -4.87 62.17
C PHE A 293 29.57 -3.40 61.86
N ILE A 294 30.34 -2.53 62.49
CA ILE A 294 30.35 -1.09 62.19
C ILE A 294 30.83 -0.86 60.76
N SER A 295 31.89 -1.55 60.32
CA SER A 295 32.42 -1.44 58.97
C SER A 295 31.40 -1.96 57.93
N LEU A 296 30.73 -3.09 58.22
CA LEU A 296 29.72 -3.64 57.32
C LEU A 296 28.51 -2.72 57.20
N LYS A 297 28.02 -2.16 58.32
CA LYS A 297 26.95 -1.15 58.31
C LYS A 297 27.32 0.06 57.47
N ALA A 298 28.50 0.60 57.59
CA ALA A 298 28.99 1.72 56.80
C ALA A 298 29.04 1.40 55.30
N LYS A 299 29.44 0.18 54.92
CA LYS A 299 29.42 -0.28 53.52
C LYS A 299 27.99 -0.37 52.97
N ILE A 300 27.06 -0.97 53.73
CA ILE A 300 25.66 -1.07 53.31
C ILE A 300 25.05 0.32 53.13
N GLN A 301 25.29 1.24 54.04
CA GLN A 301 24.82 2.62 53.94
C GLN A 301 25.44 3.37 52.74
N SER A 302 26.73 3.14 52.46
CA SER A 302 27.41 3.69 51.29
C SER A 302 26.82 3.15 49.98
N PHE A 303 26.47 1.86 49.91
CA PHE A 303 25.77 1.30 48.74
C PHE A 303 24.39 1.89 48.58
N ALA A 304 23.60 2.06 49.64
CA ALA A 304 22.29 2.67 49.60
C ALA A 304 22.34 4.12 49.14
N SER A 305 23.34 4.91 49.57
CA SER A 305 23.45 6.32 49.22
C SER A 305 24.05 6.61 47.86
N SER A 306 25.00 5.77 47.40
CA SER A 306 25.74 6.02 46.15
C SER A 306 25.25 5.21 44.97
N HIS A 307 24.33 4.24 45.17
CA HIS A 307 23.89 3.30 44.17
C HIS A 307 25.03 2.56 43.45
N SER A 308 26.19 2.50 44.05
CA SER A 308 27.36 1.85 43.51
C SER A 308 27.50 0.43 44.05
N GLY A 309 28.09 -0.46 43.31
CA GLY A 309 28.32 -1.83 43.68
C GLY A 309 27.29 -2.79 43.10
N PHE A 310 26.27 -3.20 43.86
CA PHE A 310 25.29 -4.17 43.38
C PHE A 310 23.99 -3.56 42.90
N LEU A 311 23.73 -2.25 43.15
CA LEU A 311 22.55 -1.54 42.64
C LEU A 311 22.86 -0.94 41.28
N THR A 312 21.96 -1.14 40.32
CA THR A 312 22.08 -0.53 39.02
C THR A 312 21.38 0.83 38.96
N LYS A 313 22.04 1.82 38.38
CA LYS A 313 21.44 3.12 38.08
C LYS A 313 20.71 3.12 36.76
N LYS A 314 20.84 2.03 35.98
CA LYS A 314 20.30 1.93 34.62
C LYS A 314 18.90 1.30 34.55
N VAL A 315 18.48 0.60 35.60
CA VAL A 315 17.18 -0.03 35.68
C VAL A 315 16.44 0.49 36.90
N GLN A 316 15.31 1.11 36.69
CA GLN A 316 14.46 1.65 37.75
C GLN A 316 13.07 1.01 37.65
N ILE A 317 12.49 0.61 38.78
CA ILE A 317 11.16 0.00 38.87
C ILE A 317 10.22 0.88 39.69
N GLN A 318 8.96 0.89 39.31
CA GLN A 318 7.91 1.55 40.10
C GLN A 318 7.52 0.67 41.27
N LYS A 319 7.29 1.27 42.46
CA LYS A 319 6.64 0.64 43.62
C LYS A 319 5.20 0.31 43.35
#